data_c4bef4dabe16f8a2b0fd2b674df4576b
#
_entry.id   c4bef4dabe16f8a2b0fd2b674df4576b
#
_cell.length_a   1.000
_cell.length_b   1.000
_cell.length_c   1.000
_cell.angle_alpha   90.00
_cell.angle_beta   90.00
_cell.angle_gamma   90.00
#
_symmetry.space_group_name_H-M   'P 1'
#
loop_
_entity.id
_entity.type
_entity.pdbx_description
1 polymer ?
#
loop_
_entity_poly.entity_id
_entity_poly.type
_entity_poly.pdbx_seq_one_letter_code
_entity_poly.pdbx_strand_id
1 'polypeptide(L)'
;MGFTIEDALVQTQEQYHLKLLAGREGCSNAMSWVHMIEDTTIIQQLWGKELAVTTGLGFQSHDSLFDFIKCLVKYHSVGLVINTGKYIFEIPQDIIDYCNEQDFPLLTTPWEVHMADLI
;
A
#
# COMPACT_ATOMS: atom_id res chain seq x y z
N MET A 1 -6.21 20.51 -5.18
CA MET A 1 -6.61 19.42 -4.31
C MET A 1 -6.46 18.09 -5.02
N GLY A 2 -5.79 17.17 -4.40
CA GLY A 2 -5.58 15.86 -4.99
C GLY A 2 -6.58 14.83 -4.50
N PHE A 3 -6.65 13.74 -5.20
CA PHE A 3 -7.38 12.56 -4.79
C PHE A 3 -6.65 11.93 -3.59
N THR A 4 -7.39 11.53 -2.55
CA THR A 4 -6.79 10.97 -1.34
C THR A 4 -7.09 9.48 -1.21
N ILE A 5 -6.35 8.80 -0.31
CA ILE A 5 -6.63 7.40 -0.01
C ILE A 5 -8.03 7.25 0.58
N GLU A 6 -8.46 8.20 1.40
CA GLU A 6 -9.81 8.18 1.94
C GLU A 6 -10.86 8.26 0.83
N ASP A 7 -10.63 9.10 -0.19
CA ASP A 7 -11.51 9.17 -1.36
C ASP A 7 -11.57 7.82 -2.07
N ALA A 8 -10.42 7.17 -2.24
CA ALA A 8 -10.35 5.85 -2.87
C ALA A 8 -11.14 4.81 -2.08
N LEU A 9 -11.00 4.81 -0.76
CA LEU A 9 -11.73 3.88 0.10
C LEU A 9 -13.25 4.07 -0.03
N VAL A 10 -13.70 5.32 0.03
CA VAL A 10 -15.14 5.60 -0.05
C VAL A 10 -15.72 5.22 -1.40
N GLN A 11 -15.00 5.54 -2.49
CA GLN A 11 -15.52 5.34 -3.84
C GLN A 11 -15.41 3.90 -4.34
N THR A 12 -14.41 3.14 -3.86
CA THR A 12 -14.08 1.85 -4.46
C THR A 12 -14.12 0.68 -3.48
N GLN A 13 -14.46 0.91 -2.22
CA GLN A 13 -14.42 -0.13 -1.20
C GLN A 13 -15.30 -1.33 -1.58
N GLU A 14 -16.50 -1.09 -2.05
CA GLU A 14 -17.43 -2.17 -2.44
C GLU A 14 -16.95 -2.91 -3.68
N GLN A 15 -16.39 -2.18 -4.63
CA GLN A 15 -15.97 -2.74 -5.91
C GLN A 15 -14.69 -3.56 -5.78
N TYR A 16 -13.72 -3.06 -5.00
CA TYR A 16 -12.41 -3.70 -4.89
C TYR A 16 -12.15 -4.33 -3.53
N HIS A 17 -13.10 -4.25 -2.61
CA HIS A 17 -12.98 -4.82 -1.26
C HIS A 17 -11.72 -4.35 -0.55
N LEU A 18 -11.38 -3.07 -0.71
CA LEU A 18 -10.24 -2.48 -0.03
C LEU A 18 -10.50 -2.46 1.48
N LYS A 19 -9.49 -2.89 2.23
CA LYS A 19 -9.54 -2.88 3.68
C LYS A 19 -8.35 -2.11 4.24
N LEU A 20 -8.61 -1.13 5.08
CA LEU A 20 -7.56 -0.38 5.75
C LEU A 20 -7.11 -1.13 7.00
N LEU A 21 -5.84 -1.50 7.06
CA LEU A 21 -5.25 -2.19 8.21
C LEU A 21 -4.56 -1.24 9.18
N ALA A 22 -3.97 -0.16 8.67
CA ALA A 22 -3.15 0.73 9.50
C ALA A 22 -3.02 2.10 8.84
N GLY A 23 -2.56 3.08 9.64
CA GLY A 23 -2.19 4.38 9.10
C GLY A 23 -3.36 5.29 8.75
N ARG A 24 -4.48 5.16 9.43
CA ARG A 24 -5.70 5.94 9.13
C ARG A 24 -5.43 7.44 9.07
N GLU A 25 -4.56 7.94 9.92
CA GLU A 25 -4.26 9.38 9.97
C GLU A 25 -3.61 9.90 8.69
N GLY A 26 -2.95 9.02 7.93
CA GLY A 26 -2.35 9.37 6.66
C GLY A 26 -3.29 9.32 5.46
N CYS A 27 -4.53 8.86 5.64
CA CYS A 27 -5.46 8.67 4.52
C CYS A 27 -5.94 9.97 3.90
N SER A 28 -5.79 11.11 4.59
CA SER A 28 -6.15 12.42 4.06
C SER A 28 -5.08 13.04 3.16
N ASN A 29 -3.90 12.42 3.07
CA ASN A 29 -2.85 12.92 2.20
C ASN A 29 -3.21 12.68 0.73
N ALA A 30 -2.95 13.68 -0.11
CA ALA A 30 -3.22 13.56 -1.54
C ALA A 30 -2.19 12.67 -2.22
N MET A 31 -2.64 11.85 -3.17
CA MET A 31 -1.76 11.02 -3.98
C MET A 31 -1.63 11.60 -5.39
N SER A 32 -0.46 11.43 -6.01
CA SER A 32 -0.21 11.88 -7.38
C SER A 32 -0.62 10.83 -8.40
N TRP A 33 -0.29 9.58 -8.14
CA TRP A 33 -0.67 8.46 -9.02
C TRP A 33 -0.56 7.14 -8.26
N VAL A 34 -1.01 6.07 -8.91
CA VAL A 34 -0.89 4.69 -8.41
C VAL A 34 0.23 4.01 -9.18
N HIS A 35 1.12 3.31 -8.49
CA HIS A 35 2.26 2.64 -9.10
C HIS A 35 2.40 1.22 -8.57
N MET A 36 2.39 0.24 -9.47
CA MET A 36 2.62 -1.15 -9.08
C MET A 36 4.12 -1.39 -8.90
N ILE A 37 4.52 -1.90 -7.74
CA ILE A 37 5.92 -2.12 -7.39
C ILE A 37 6.09 -3.56 -6.89
N GLU A 38 6.96 -4.32 -7.56
CA GLU A 38 7.32 -5.67 -7.13
C GLU A 38 8.81 -5.77 -6.79
N ASP A 39 9.55 -4.67 -6.89
CA ASP A 39 10.99 -4.61 -6.65
C ASP A 39 11.34 -3.27 -6.03
N THR A 40 12.15 -3.29 -4.97
CA THR A 40 12.54 -2.07 -4.25
C THR A 40 13.47 -1.17 -5.04
N THR A 41 14.12 -1.67 -6.08
CA THR A 41 15.14 -0.89 -6.80
C THR A 41 14.58 0.34 -7.49
N ILE A 42 13.29 0.36 -7.84
CA ILE A 42 12.70 1.51 -8.52
C ILE A 42 12.19 2.59 -7.58
N ILE A 43 12.11 2.32 -6.27
CA ILE A 43 11.53 3.27 -5.32
C ILE A 43 12.31 4.57 -5.29
N GLN A 44 13.63 4.50 -5.42
CA GLN A 44 14.49 5.68 -5.41
C GLN A 44 14.26 6.60 -6.61
N GLN A 45 13.61 6.10 -7.64
CA GLN A 45 13.31 6.86 -8.85
C GLN A 45 11.91 7.48 -8.81
N LEU A 46 11.14 7.20 -7.77
CA LEU A 46 9.79 7.75 -7.62
C LEU A 46 9.87 9.18 -7.08
N TRP A 47 8.85 9.96 -7.42
CA TRP A 47 8.80 11.39 -7.07
C TRP A 47 8.17 11.66 -5.70
N GLY A 48 7.68 10.63 -5.04
CA GLY A 48 6.91 10.75 -3.81
C GLY A 48 5.43 10.93 -4.11
N LYS A 49 4.61 10.75 -3.07
CA LYS A 49 3.14 10.89 -3.12
C LYS A 49 2.43 9.86 -3.98
N GLU A 50 3.10 8.77 -4.36
CA GLU A 50 2.42 7.67 -5.03
C GLU A 50 1.75 6.74 -4.01
N LEU A 51 0.63 6.16 -4.44
CA LEU A 51 0.08 4.99 -3.77
C LEU A 51 0.73 3.76 -4.40
N ALA A 52 1.53 3.04 -3.64
CA ALA A 52 2.16 1.82 -4.11
C ALA A 52 1.16 0.67 -4.06
N VAL A 53 1.23 -0.21 -5.04
CA VAL A 53 0.38 -1.40 -5.12
C VAL A 53 1.29 -2.60 -5.41
N THR A 54 1.13 -3.70 -4.67
CA THR A 54 1.96 -4.88 -4.88
C THR A 54 1.17 -6.17 -4.74
N THR A 55 1.56 -7.20 -5.50
CA THR A 55 1.06 -8.56 -5.29
C THR A 55 1.78 -9.26 -4.16
N GLY A 56 2.94 -8.74 -3.74
CA GLY A 56 3.78 -9.36 -2.73
C GLY A 56 4.77 -10.38 -3.27
N LEU A 57 4.82 -10.59 -4.59
CA LEU A 57 5.72 -11.58 -5.19
C LEU A 57 7.17 -11.38 -4.77
N GLY A 58 7.64 -10.15 -4.72
CA GLY A 58 9.01 -9.83 -4.34
C GLY A 58 9.22 -9.64 -2.85
N PHE A 59 8.18 -9.76 -2.03
CA PHE A 59 8.22 -9.41 -0.60
C PHE A 59 7.51 -10.46 0.25
N GLN A 60 7.82 -11.73 0.04
CA GLN A 60 7.08 -12.82 0.70
C GLN A 60 7.54 -13.11 2.13
N SER A 61 8.72 -12.67 2.53
CA SER A 61 9.18 -12.85 3.90
C SER A 61 8.82 -11.65 4.77
N HIS A 62 8.76 -11.85 6.08
CA HIS A 62 8.52 -10.75 7.02
C HIS A 62 9.52 -9.62 6.81
N ASP A 63 10.82 -9.95 6.75
CA ASP A 63 11.85 -8.93 6.66
C ASP A 63 11.82 -8.19 5.33
N SER A 64 11.60 -8.91 4.22
CA SER A 64 11.55 -8.26 2.91
C SER A 64 10.35 -7.32 2.80
N LEU A 65 9.20 -7.72 3.33
CA LEU A 65 8.02 -6.87 3.33
C LEU A 65 8.22 -5.65 4.22
N PHE A 66 8.80 -5.84 5.41
CA PHE A 66 9.03 -4.74 6.34
C PHE A 66 10.02 -3.73 5.75
N ASP A 67 11.11 -4.21 5.16
CA ASP A 67 12.10 -3.35 4.51
C ASP A 67 11.49 -2.57 3.36
N PHE A 68 10.63 -3.20 2.56
CA PHE A 68 9.91 -2.54 1.48
C PHE A 68 9.06 -1.38 2.02
N ILE A 69 8.29 -1.63 3.07
CA ILE A 69 7.42 -0.60 3.68
C ILE A 69 8.26 0.55 4.24
N LYS A 70 9.36 0.24 4.93
CA LYS A 70 10.26 1.28 5.43
C LYS A 70 10.82 2.14 4.31
N CYS A 71 11.13 1.51 3.19
CA CYS A 71 11.62 2.21 2.01
C CYS A 71 10.56 3.14 1.42
N LEU A 72 9.31 2.68 1.34
CA LEU A 72 8.20 3.51 0.87
C LEU A 72 8.00 4.74 1.77
N VAL A 73 8.07 4.55 3.08
CA VAL A 73 7.96 5.65 4.04
C VAL A 73 9.09 6.66 3.83
N LYS A 74 10.33 6.16 3.68
CA LYS A 74 11.50 6.99 3.48
C LYS A 74 11.39 7.87 2.23
N TYR A 75 10.84 7.34 1.15
CA TYR A 75 10.72 8.05 -0.12
C TYR A 75 9.36 8.70 -0.33
N HIS A 76 8.59 8.85 0.75
CA HIS A 76 7.36 9.67 0.78
C HIS A 76 6.21 9.13 -0.07
N SER A 77 6.10 7.82 -0.22
CA SER A 77 4.87 7.22 -0.75
C SER A 77 3.72 7.50 0.21
N VAL A 78 2.51 7.64 -0.31
CA VAL A 78 1.36 7.99 0.54
C VAL A 78 0.67 6.77 1.14
N GLY A 79 1.00 5.57 0.69
CA GLY A 79 0.42 4.35 1.22
C GLY A 79 0.77 3.14 0.38
N LEU A 80 0.30 1.99 0.81
CA LEU A 80 0.54 0.71 0.15
C LEU A 80 -0.73 -0.12 0.15
N VAL A 81 -1.08 -0.66 -1.01
CA VAL A 81 -2.12 -1.67 -1.15
C VAL A 81 -1.46 -3.01 -1.46
N ILE A 82 -1.73 -4.02 -0.64
CA ILE A 82 -1.21 -5.38 -0.86
C ILE A 82 -2.36 -6.27 -1.34
N ASN A 83 -2.16 -6.91 -2.47
CA ASN A 83 -3.10 -7.88 -3.00
C ASN A 83 -2.84 -9.23 -2.33
N THR A 84 -3.62 -9.56 -1.30
CA THR A 84 -3.41 -10.74 -0.46
C THR A 84 -4.12 -11.97 -1.01
N GLY A 85 -3.62 -13.15 -0.63
CA GLY A 85 -4.25 -14.42 -0.96
C GLY A 85 -3.48 -15.33 -1.88
N LYS A 86 -2.33 -14.88 -2.42
CA LYS A 86 -1.47 -15.73 -3.24
C LYS A 86 -0.04 -15.77 -2.71
N TYR A 87 0.62 -14.64 -2.58
CA TYR A 87 2.01 -14.58 -2.09
C TYR A 87 2.06 -14.15 -0.63
N ILE A 88 1.19 -13.22 -0.23
CA ILE A 88 1.07 -12.76 1.14
C ILE A 88 -0.35 -13.06 1.60
N PHE A 89 -0.49 -13.75 2.74
CA PHE A 89 -1.80 -14.15 3.26
C PHE A 89 -2.20 -13.33 4.48
N GLU A 90 -1.24 -12.96 5.31
CA GLU A 90 -1.47 -12.17 6.52
C GLU A 90 -0.37 -11.14 6.67
N ILE A 91 -0.72 -10.00 7.25
CA ILE A 91 0.25 -8.95 7.54
C ILE A 91 0.65 -9.06 9.00
N PRO A 92 1.95 -9.23 9.30
CA PRO A 92 2.42 -9.32 10.69
C PRO A 92 2.05 -8.08 11.51
N GLN A 93 1.74 -8.31 12.79
CA GLN A 93 1.28 -7.22 13.67
C GLN A 93 2.31 -6.12 13.85
N ASP A 94 3.60 -6.45 13.92
CA ASP A 94 4.65 -5.44 14.07
C ASP A 94 4.72 -4.50 12.87
N ILE A 95 4.42 -4.99 11.68
CA ILE A 95 4.34 -4.16 10.47
C ILE A 95 3.14 -3.23 10.55
N ILE A 96 1.99 -3.73 11.01
CA ILE A 96 0.80 -2.92 11.21
C ILE A 96 1.10 -1.80 12.23
N ASP A 97 1.75 -2.15 13.34
CA ASP A 97 2.10 -1.19 14.37
C ASP A 97 3.04 -0.10 13.84
N TYR A 98 4.03 -0.49 13.05
CA TYR A 98 4.95 0.46 12.42
C TYR A 98 4.20 1.44 11.51
N CYS A 99 3.29 0.93 10.69
CA CYS A 99 2.51 1.77 9.78
C CYS A 99 1.63 2.75 10.56
N ASN A 100 1.06 2.32 11.68
CA ASN A 100 0.30 3.22 12.55
C ASN A 100 1.19 4.32 13.15
N GLU A 101 2.39 3.97 13.59
CA GLU A 101 3.34 4.94 14.14
C GLU A 101 3.76 5.99 13.11
N GLN A 102 3.87 5.59 11.85
CA GLN A 102 4.33 6.46 10.77
C GLN A 102 3.19 7.18 10.05
N ASP A 103 1.95 6.94 10.48
CA ASP A 103 0.76 7.43 9.76
C ASP A 103 0.80 7.05 8.28
N PHE A 104 1.25 5.81 8.02
CA PHE A 104 1.39 5.29 6.67
C PHE A 104 0.24 4.33 6.36
N PRO A 105 -0.70 4.72 5.50
CA PRO A 105 -1.84 3.86 5.16
C PRO A 105 -1.41 2.53 4.55
N LEU A 106 -1.86 1.45 5.18
CA LEU A 106 -1.63 0.10 4.72
C LEU A 106 -2.99 -0.56 4.47
N LEU A 107 -3.21 -0.95 3.23
CA LEU A 107 -4.48 -1.50 2.79
C LEU A 107 -4.27 -2.87 2.17
N THR A 108 -5.33 -3.66 2.16
CA THR A 108 -5.33 -4.94 1.45
C THR A 108 -6.52 -5.01 0.49
N THR A 109 -6.35 -5.82 -0.55
CA THR A 109 -7.42 -6.18 -1.47
C THR A 109 -7.30 -7.68 -1.74
N PRO A 110 -8.41 -8.44 -1.81
CA PRO A 110 -8.33 -9.88 -2.01
C PRO A 110 -7.87 -10.24 -3.43
N TRP A 111 -7.35 -11.46 -3.59
CA TRP A 111 -6.77 -11.90 -4.86
C TRP A 111 -7.78 -11.92 -6.01
N GLU A 112 -9.06 -12.07 -5.70
CA GLU A 112 -10.12 -12.06 -6.71
C GLU A 112 -10.24 -10.72 -7.43
N VAL A 113 -9.73 -9.65 -6.82
CA VAL A 113 -9.72 -8.32 -7.44
C VAL A 113 -8.52 -8.22 -8.37
N HIS A 114 -8.75 -7.85 -9.62
CA HIS A 114 -7.68 -7.63 -10.58
C HIS A 114 -6.99 -6.30 -10.29
N MET A 115 -5.69 -6.35 -10.02
CA MET A 115 -4.90 -5.16 -9.68
C MET A 115 -4.94 -4.11 -10.79
N ALA A 116 -5.03 -4.55 -12.04
CA ALA A 116 -5.11 -3.63 -13.17
C ALA A 116 -6.34 -2.71 -13.08
N ASP A 117 -7.40 -3.16 -12.43
CA ASP A 117 -8.61 -2.36 -12.28
C ASP A 117 -8.45 -1.24 -11.24
N LEU A 118 -7.45 -1.36 -10.34
CA LEU A 118 -7.14 -0.33 -9.36
C LEU A 118 -6.28 0.80 -9.94
N ILE A 119 -5.49 0.49 -10.94
CA ILE A 119 -4.57 1.41 -11.57
C ILE A 119 -5.24 2.07 -12.78
#